data_97780d03597b53d8876637980a07de7a
#
_entry.id   97780d03597b53d8876637980a07de7a
#
_cell.length_a   1.000
_cell.length_b   1.000
_cell.length_c   1.000
_cell.angle_alpha   90.00
_cell.angle_beta   90.00
_cell.angle_gamma   90.00
#
_symmetry.space_group_name_H-M   'P 1'
#
loop_
_entity.id
_entity.type
_entity.pdbx_description
1 polymer ?
#
loop_
_entity_poly.entity_id
_entity_poly.type
_entity_poly.pdbx_seq_one_letter_code
_entity_poly.pdbx_strand_id
1 'polypeptide(L)'
;MNLTEIKIKSINELVGIATDLGIEDVGRLKKQDIIFKIFKHKASEGIDIYGGGVLEILNDGFGFLRSPEGSYCAGPDDIYVSPSQIRKFSLRKGDSVAGKIRTPKDQERYFAMVQVDTINGEEPTKTKNKILYENLTPLFPNERLLLEQGTGSNEDLSSRIIDLIAPIGKGQRGLIVSPPKAGKTLMLQSIAHSIKSNNPEVELIVLLIDERPEEVTEMSRTVKGEVVASTFDEPPSRHVQVANMVIEKAKRLVEHKKDVVILLDSITRLGRAYNSVQPASGKILSGGVDSNALERPKRFFGAARNLEEGGSLTIIATALVETCLLYTSDAADDSLGV
;
A
#
# COMPACT_ATOMS: atom_id res chain seq x y z
N MET A 1 19.76 -11.22 -12.70
CA MET A 1 19.40 -11.47 -11.30
C MET A 1 18.34 -10.45 -10.88
N ASN A 2 17.30 -10.85 -10.15
CA ASN A 2 16.16 -9.97 -9.80
C ASN A 2 16.24 -9.52 -8.33
N LEU A 3 16.35 -8.21 -8.11
CA LEU A 3 16.41 -7.61 -6.77
C LEU A 3 15.11 -7.85 -5.98
N THR A 4 13.96 -7.82 -6.65
CA THR A 4 12.65 -8.00 -6.01
C THR A 4 12.51 -9.42 -5.42
N GLU A 5 12.97 -10.45 -6.13
CA GLU A 5 12.93 -11.84 -5.65
C GLU A 5 13.83 -12.08 -4.43
N ILE A 6 14.97 -11.39 -4.38
CA ILE A 6 15.90 -11.50 -3.26
C ILE A 6 15.35 -10.79 -2.00
N LYS A 7 14.62 -9.69 -2.17
CA LYS A 7 13.99 -8.97 -1.05
C LYS A 7 12.97 -9.81 -0.27
N ILE A 8 12.30 -10.74 -0.93
CA ILE A 8 11.30 -11.64 -0.31
C ILE A 8 11.96 -12.70 0.57
N LYS A 9 13.24 -13.05 0.33
CA LYS A 9 13.95 -14.10 1.08
C LYS A 9 14.12 -13.76 2.56
N SER A 10 14.13 -14.80 3.39
CA SER A 10 14.41 -14.68 4.82
C SER A 10 15.87 -14.27 5.08
N ILE A 11 16.14 -13.72 6.28
CA ILE A 11 17.52 -13.34 6.66
C ILE A 11 18.46 -14.55 6.60
N ASN A 12 18.01 -15.74 7.04
CA ASN A 12 18.82 -16.95 7.04
C ASN A 12 19.22 -17.38 5.62
N GLU A 13 18.27 -17.31 4.67
CA GLU A 13 18.57 -17.62 3.26
C GLU A 13 19.53 -16.60 2.64
N LEU A 14 19.38 -15.30 2.99
CA LEU A 14 20.28 -14.25 2.50
C LEU A 14 21.69 -14.41 3.04
N VAL A 15 21.84 -14.77 4.31
CA VAL A 15 23.15 -15.08 4.91
C VAL A 15 23.76 -16.29 4.22
N GLY A 16 22.99 -17.35 3.93
CA GLY A 16 23.47 -18.51 3.17
C GLY A 16 24.01 -18.10 1.80
N ILE A 17 23.21 -17.37 1.02
CA ILE A 17 23.61 -16.86 -0.31
C ILE A 17 24.88 -15.99 -0.22
N ALA A 18 24.98 -15.12 0.77
CA ALA A 18 26.15 -14.26 0.94
C ALA A 18 27.41 -15.07 1.31
N THR A 19 27.27 -16.10 2.14
CA THR A 19 28.37 -17.00 2.52
C THR A 19 28.84 -17.81 1.30
N ASP A 20 27.92 -18.34 0.49
CA ASP A 20 28.23 -19.06 -0.75
C ASP A 20 29.00 -18.19 -1.76
N LEU A 21 28.75 -16.86 -1.73
CA LEU A 21 29.45 -15.86 -2.53
C LEU A 21 30.78 -15.40 -1.91
N GLY A 22 31.20 -15.94 -0.77
CA GLY A 22 32.44 -15.55 -0.08
C GLY A 22 32.39 -14.16 0.58
N ILE A 23 31.19 -13.65 0.89
CA ILE A 23 31.02 -12.35 1.57
C ILE A 23 31.10 -12.58 3.08
N GLU A 24 32.13 -12.05 3.70
CA GLU A 24 32.37 -12.19 5.16
C GLU A 24 31.54 -11.13 5.96
N ASP A 25 31.39 -11.38 7.27
CA ASP A 25 30.76 -10.49 8.26
C ASP A 25 29.30 -10.07 7.96
N VAL A 26 28.52 -10.96 7.36
CA VAL A 26 27.10 -10.66 7.03
C VAL A 26 26.15 -10.83 8.20
N GLY A 27 26.48 -11.63 9.21
CA GLY A 27 25.56 -11.96 10.32
C GLY A 27 25.21 -10.79 11.27
N ARG A 28 25.95 -9.68 11.22
CA ARG A 28 25.72 -8.48 12.03
C ARG A 28 25.04 -7.35 11.25
N LEU A 29 24.77 -7.55 9.97
CA LEU A 29 24.21 -6.53 9.08
C LEU A 29 22.68 -6.59 9.07
N LYS A 30 22.06 -5.44 8.79
CA LYS A 30 20.64 -5.37 8.51
C LYS A 30 20.32 -6.07 7.18
N LYS A 31 19.10 -6.60 7.05
CA LYS A 31 18.64 -7.30 5.84
C LYS A 31 18.96 -6.52 4.54
N GLN A 32 18.72 -5.21 4.56
CA GLN A 32 18.97 -4.33 3.41
C GLN A 32 20.45 -4.22 3.04
N ASP A 33 21.33 -4.18 4.04
CA ASP A 33 22.79 -4.11 3.81
C ASP A 33 23.35 -5.42 3.25
N ILE A 34 22.78 -6.56 3.67
CA ILE A 34 23.14 -7.88 3.12
C ILE A 34 22.76 -7.94 1.65
N ILE A 35 21.53 -7.55 1.30
CA ILE A 35 21.04 -7.47 -0.08
C ILE A 35 21.97 -6.59 -0.92
N PHE A 36 22.31 -5.42 -0.41
CA PHE A 36 23.20 -4.49 -1.10
C PHE A 36 24.57 -5.10 -1.41
N LYS A 37 25.18 -5.78 -0.44
CA LYS A 37 26.48 -6.46 -0.62
C LYS A 37 26.40 -7.59 -1.66
N ILE A 38 25.35 -8.43 -1.63
CA ILE A 38 25.12 -9.50 -2.59
C ILE A 38 25.08 -8.95 -4.01
N PHE A 39 24.30 -7.88 -4.24
CA PHE A 39 24.16 -7.29 -5.56
C PHE A 39 25.43 -6.58 -6.04
N LYS A 40 26.15 -5.92 -5.15
CA LYS A 40 27.45 -5.31 -5.47
C LYS A 40 28.45 -6.38 -5.95
N HIS A 41 28.49 -7.53 -5.28
CA HIS A 41 29.34 -8.67 -5.69
C HIS A 41 28.91 -9.21 -7.06
N LYS A 42 27.62 -9.46 -7.28
CA LYS A 42 27.11 -9.99 -8.55
C LYS A 42 27.31 -9.03 -9.71
N ALA A 43 27.23 -7.73 -9.48
CA ALA A 43 27.53 -6.73 -10.52
C ALA A 43 29.00 -6.72 -10.92
N SER A 44 29.94 -7.00 -9.99
CA SER A 44 31.37 -7.14 -10.33
C SER A 44 31.65 -8.35 -11.22
N GLU A 45 30.78 -9.35 -11.21
CA GLU A 45 30.82 -10.52 -12.12
C GLU A 45 30.22 -10.22 -13.51
N GLY A 46 29.74 -8.97 -13.77
CA GLY A 46 29.17 -8.58 -15.05
C GLY A 46 27.72 -9.06 -15.27
N ILE A 47 27.02 -9.51 -14.23
CA ILE A 47 25.65 -10.01 -14.33
C ILE A 47 24.68 -8.84 -14.37
N ASP A 48 23.78 -8.82 -15.35
CA ASP A 48 22.70 -7.84 -15.43
C ASP A 48 21.74 -7.97 -14.23
N ILE A 49 21.47 -6.83 -13.60
CA ILE A 49 20.58 -6.74 -12.43
C ILE A 49 19.26 -6.12 -12.88
N TYR A 50 18.16 -6.73 -12.46
CA TYR A 50 16.81 -6.23 -12.63
C TYR A 50 16.20 -5.94 -11.26
N GLY A 51 15.37 -4.90 -11.22
CA GLY A 51 14.69 -4.54 -9.98
C GLY A 51 13.49 -3.66 -10.25
N GLY A 52 12.61 -3.55 -9.26
CA GLY A 52 11.43 -2.73 -9.36
C GLY A 52 10.95 -2.30 -7.98
N GLY A 53 9.93 -1.48 -7.98
CA GLY A 53 9.28 -0.95 -6.79
C GLY A 53 8.24 0.10 -7.15
N VAL A 54 7.66 0.71 -6.14
CA VAL A 54 6.66 1.76 -6.29
C VAL A 54 7.35 3.12 -6.23
N LEU A 55 7.10 3.96 -7.22
CA LEU A 55 7.74 5.26 -7.37
C LEU A 55 7.25 6.28 -6.34
N GLU A 56 8.17 6.78 -5.54
CA GLU A 56 8.03 7.99 -4.74
C GLU A 56 8.81 9.12 -5.39
N ILE A 57 8.12 10.21 -5.76
CA ILE A 57 8.76 11.39 -6.35
C ILE A 57 8.98 12.41 -5.24
N LEU A 58 10.21 12.92 -5.12
CA LEU A 58 10.59 13.96 -4.17
C LEU A 58 10.45 15.37 -4.78
N ASN A 59 10.49 16.38 -3.93
CA ASN A 59 10.28 17.77 -4.33
C ASN A 59 11.27 18.27 -5.40
N ASP A 60 12.47 17.69 -5.43
CA ASP A 60 13.54 18.03 -6.40
C ASP A 60 13.32 17.41 -7.78
N GLY A 61 12.20 16.67 -7.97
CA GLY A 61 11.79 16.11 -9.25
C GLY A 61 12.46 14.78 -9.63
N PHE A 62 13.32 14.23 -8.81
CA PHE A 62 13.79 12.84 -8.93
C PHE A 62 12.96 11.91 -8.05
N GLY A 63 13.10 10.61 -8.23
CA GLY A 63 12.34 9.63 -7.47
C GLY A 63 13.14 8.43 -7.01
N PHE A 64 12.52 7.68 -6.10
CA PHE A 64 13.00 6.38 -5.64
C PHE A 64 11.92 5.32 -5.80
N LEU A 65 12.31 4.13 -6.22
CA LEU A 65 11.44 2.97 -6.18
C LEU A 65 11.55 2.31 -4.80
N ARG A 66 10.46 2.39 -4.06
CA ARG A 66 10.33 1.85 -2.72
C ARG A 66 9.78 0.42 -2.77
N SER A 67 10.25 -0.43 -1.86
CA SER A 67 9.79 -1.82 -1.78
C SER A 67 8.50 -1.94 -0.94
N PRO A 68 7.48 -2.69 -1.43
CA PRO A 68 6.31 -3.02 -0.64
C PRO A 68 6.64 -3.84 0.61
N GLU A 69 7.62 -4.76 0.53
CA GLU A 69 8.05 -5.62 1.65
C GLU A 69 8.59 -4.81 2.83
N GLY A 70 9.15 -3.62 2.58
CA GLY A 70 9.56 -2.65 3.59
C GLY A 70 8.49 -1.62 3.91
N SER A 71 7.24 -1.85 3.56
CA SER A 71 6.15 -0.87 3.71
C SER A 71 6.54 0.52 3.19
N TYR A 72 7.25 0.56 2.05
CA TYR A 72 7.75 1.78 1.41
C TYR A 72 8.72 2.61 2.27
N CYS A 73 9.41 1.97 3.22
CA CYS A 73 10.45 2.62 4.01
C CYS A 73 11.66 2.96 3.15
N ALA A 74 12.26 4.13 3.40
CA ALA A 74 13.52 4.50 2.75
C ALA A 74 14.65 3.56 3.19
N GLY A 75 15.40 3.06 2.23
CA GLY A 75 16.49 2.11 2.49
C GLY A 75 17.66 2.24 1.50
N PRO A 76 18.81 1.65 1.80
CA PRO A 76 19.97 1.64 0.91
C PRO A 76 19.74 0.82 -0.35
N ASP A 77 18.74 -0.03 -0.37
CA ASP A 77 18.31 -0.89 -1.48
C ASP A 77 17.27 -0.22 -2.40
N ASP A 78 16.98 1.07 -2.18
CA ASP A 78 16.11 1.85 -3.05
C ASP A 78 16.78 2.08 -4.41
N ILE A 79 15.95 2.21 -5.45
CA ILE A 79 16.41 2.41 -6.79
C ILE A 79 16.11 3.86 -7.21
N TYR A 80 17.15 4.62 -7.50
CA TYR A 80 17.04 5.99 -7.98
C TYR A 80 16.48 6.04 -9.40
N VAL A 81 15.51 6.93 -9.62
CA VAL A 81 14.93 7.23 -10.93
C VAL A 81 15.17 8.69 -11.27
N SER A 82 15.81 8.95 -12.41
CA SER A 82 16.18 10.30 -12.80
C SER A 82 14.97 11.14 -13.26
N PRO A 83 15.04 12.48 -13.11
CA PRO A 83 13.98 13.37 -13.62
C PRO A 83 13.74 13.22 -15.14
N SER A 84 14.77 12.87 -15.89
CA SER A 84 14.65 12.64 -17.34
C SER A 84 13.81 11.40 -17.65
N GLN A 85 13.97 10.31 -16.89
CA GLN A 85 13.16 9.11 -17.04
C GLN A 85 11.71 9.34 -16.58
N ILE A 86 11.51 10.06 -15.48
CA ILE A 86 10.17 10.44 -14.98
C ILE A 86 9.42 11.22 -16.07
N ARG A 87 10.06 12.21 -16.68
CA ARG A 87 9.44 12.98 -17.78
C ARG A 87 9.23 12.16 -19.04
N LYS A 88 10.23 11.36 -19.46
CA LYS A 88 10.18 10.55 -20.68
C LYS A 88 9.01 9.57 -20.69
N PHE A 89 8.73 8.94 -19.56
CA PHE A 89 7.68 7.94 -19.39
C PHE A 89 6.42 8.49 -18.73
N SER A 90 6.38 9.80 -18.43
CA SER A 90 5.27 10.46 -17.73
C SER A 90 4.90 9.74 -16.42
N LEU A 91 5.93 9.30 -15.68
CA LEU A 91 5.75 8.58 -14.43
C LEU A 91 5.16 9.47 -13.35
N ARG A 92 4.31 8.89 -12.53
CA ARG A 92 3.66 9.55 -11.40
C ARG A 92 3.97 8.80 -10.10
N LYS A 93 3.79 9.50 -8.97
CA LYS A 93 3.85 8.87 -7.66
C LYS A 93 2.86 7.70 -7.59
N GLY A 94 3.33 6.58 -7.08
CA GLY A 94 2.52 5.35 -6.97
C GLY A 94 2.64 4.41 -8.17
N ASP A 95 3.26 4.81 -9.31
CA ASP A 95 3.52 3.88 -10.41
C ASP A 95 4.48 2.77 -9.95
N SER A 96 4.13 1.52 -10.23
CA SER A 96 5.01 0.36 -10.06
C SER A 96 5.90 0.25 -11.29
N VAL A 97 7.19 0.45 -11.11
CA VAL A 97 8.17 0.47 -12.21
C VAL A 97 9.16 -0.67 -12.02
N ALA A 98 9.43 -1.42 -13.09
CA ALA A 98 10.45 -2.46 -13.10
C ALA A 98 11.31 -2.37 -14.36
N GLY A 99 12.59 -2.79 -14.24
CA GLY A 99 13.52 -2.77 -15.35
C GLY A 99 14.94 -3.05 -14.94
N LYS A 100 15.85 -2.78 -15.85
CA LYS A 100 17.31 -2.98 -15.66
C LYS A 100 17.87 -1.86 -14.79
N ILE A 101 18.59 -2.25 -13.75
CA ILE A 101 19.27 -1.34 -12.82
C ILE A 101 20.78 -1.52 -12.87
N ARG A 102 21.52 -0.53 -12.42
CA ARG A 102 22.96 -0.61 -12.19
C ARG A 102 23.31 -0.39 -10.73
N THR A 103 24.43 -0.92 -10.32
CA THR A 103 25.03 -0.64 -9.03
C THR A 103 25.48 0.81 -8.92
N PRO A 104 25.59 1.32 -7.67
CA PRO A 104 26.15 2.64 -7.42
C PRO A 104 27.59 2.74 -7.94
N LYS A 105 27.93 3.86 -8.58
CA LYS A 105 29.31 4.26 -8.88
C LYS A 105 29.98 4.86 -7.65
N ASP A 106 31.29 5.12 -7.77
CA ASP A 106 32.02 5.83 -6.72
C ASP A 106 31.30 7.15 -6.40
N GLN A 107 31.02 7.38 -5.10
CA GLN A 107 30.25 8.49 -4.53
C GLN A 107 28.71 8.40 -4.64
N GLU A 108 28.14 7.44 -5.33
CA GLU A 108 26.70 7.18 -5.31
C GLU A 108 26.34 6.21 -4.16
N ARG A 109 25.13 6.39 -3.60
CA ARG A 109 24.65 5.55 -2.48
C ARG A 109 23.59 4.53 -2.89
N TYR A 110 22.91 4.76 -4.01
CA TYR A 110 21.73 3.99 -4.41
C TYR A 110 21.94 3.31 -5.76
N PHE A 111 21.24 2.20 -5.96
CA PHE A 111 21.07 1.64 -7.31
C PHE A 111 20.41 2.68 -8.21
N ALA A 112 20.66 2.62 -9.49
CA ALA A 112 20.04 3.54 -10.44
C ALA A 112 19.34 2.80 -11.57
N MET A 113 18.12 3.22 -11.89
CA MET A 113 17.37 2.71 -13.06
C MET A 113 18.10 3.08 -14.35
N VAL A 114 18.41 2.09 -15.17
CA VAL A 114 19.02 2.29 -16.50
C VAL A 114 17.96 2.24 -17.58
N GLN A 115 17.12 1.22 -17.55
CA GLN A 115 16.08 1.00 -18.54
C GLN A 115 14.78 0.64 -17.81
N VAL A 116 13.67 1.20 -18.26
CA VAL A 116 12.33 0.88 -17.78
C VAL A 116 11.74 -0.16 -18.73
N ASP A 117 11.44 -1.35 -18.22
CA ASP A 117 10.87 -2.44 -19.00
C ASP A 117 9.34 -2.52 -18.83
N THR A 118 8.84 -2.28 -17.61
CA THR A 118 7.39 -2.30 -17.33
C THR A 118 6.97 -1.16 -16.41
N ILE A 119 5.74 -0.68 -16.60
CA ILE A 119 5.05 0.28 -15.74
C ILE A 119 3.68 -0.31 -15.39
N ASN A 120 3.41 -0.51 -14.10
CA ASN A 120 2.19 -1.15 -13.59
C ASN A 120 1.88 -2.53 -14.24
N GLY A 121 2.95 -3.26 -14.62
CA GLY A 121 2.86 -4.57 -15.26
C GLY A 121 2.66 -4.54 -16.77
N GLU A 122 2.60 -3.36 -17.39
CA GLU A 122 2.45 -3.18 -18.84
C GLU A 122 3.69 -2.57 -19.48
N GLU A 123 3.81 -2.72 -20.81
CA GLU A 123 4.88 -2.08 -21.57
C GLU A 123 4.76 -0.54 -21.52
N PRO A 124 5.87 0.21 -21.42
CA PRO A 124 5.86 1.67 -21.33
C PRO A 124 5.17 2.39 -22.48
N THR A 125 5.08 1.75 -23.65
CA THR A 125 4.40 2.28 -24.85
C THR A 125 2.88 2.35 -24.67
N LYS A 126 2.31 1.38 -23.98
CA LYS A 126 0.85 1.29 -23.72
C LYS A 126 0.39 2.28 -22.65
N THR A 127 1.28 2.66 -21.75
CA THR A 127 0.92 3.51 -20.60
C THR A 127 0.83 5.01 -20.93
N LYS A 128 1.28 5.44 -22.13
CA LYS A 128 1.29 6.87 -22.51
C LYS A 128 -0.10 7.48 -22.64
N ASN A 129 -1.12 6.71 -23.03
CA ASN A 129 -2.47 7.19 -23.32
C ASN A 129 -3.48 6.87 -22.20
N LYS A 130 -2.99 6.58 -20.99
CA LYS A 130 -3.88 6.32 -19.86
C LYS A 130 -4.64 7.57 -19.43
N ILE A 131 -5.92 7.40 -19.09
CA ILE A 131 -6.74 8.46 -18.49
C ILE A 131 -6.36 8.57 -17.02
N LEU A 132 -6.17 9.78 -16.54
CA LEU A 132 -5.84 10.03 -15.15
C LEU A 132 -7.03 9.68 -14.25
N TYR A 133 -6.76 9.16 -13.06
CA TYR A 133 -7.79 8.75 -12.08
C TYR A 133 -8.83 9.86 -11.82
N GLU A 134 -8.37 11.10 -11.75
CA GLU A 134 -9.19 12.26 -11.47
C GLU A 134 -10.17 12.60 -12.61
N ASN A 135 -9.90 12.12 -13.83
CA ASN A 135 -10.69 12.36 -15.05
C ASN A 135 -11.61 11.18 -15.41
N LEU A 136 -11.52 10.06 -14.66
CA LEU A 136 -12.38 8.91 -14.88
C LEU A 136 -13.82 9.18 -14.39
N THR A 137 -14.80 8.61 -15.07
CA THR A 137 -16.24 8.81 -14.79
C THR A 137 -16.69 7.92 -13.63
N PRO A 138 -17.06 8.50 -12.46
CA PRO A 138 -17.49 7.72 -11.32
C PRO A 138 -18.90 7.16 -11.49
N LEU A 139 -19.08 5.89 -11.12
CA LEU A 139 -20.35 5.19 -11.07
C LEU A 139 -20.67 4.73 -9.66
N PHE A 140 -21.93 4.44 -9.39
CA PHE A 140 -22.32 3.69 -8.19
C PHE A 140 -21.81 2.25 -8.27
N PRO A 141 -21.55 1.59 -7.14
CA PRO A 141 -21.23 0.17 -7.09
C PRO A 141 -22.38 -0.65 -7.73
N ASN A 142 -22.09 -1.32 -8.84
CA ASN A 142 -23.06 -2.15 -9.58
C ASN A 142 -22.65 -3.63 -9.65
N GLU A 143 -21.45 -3.96 -9.21
CA GLU A 143 -20.92 -5.33 -9.15
C GLU A 143 -20.56 -5.66 -7.71
N ARG A 144 -21.07 -6.79 -7.23
CA ARG A 144 -20.93 -7.21 -5.83
C ARG A 144 -19.61 -7.96 -5.63
N LEU A 145 -18.93 -7.68 -4.53
CA LEU A 145 -17.85 -8.48 -3.99
C LEU A 145 -18.43 -9.51 -3.02
N LEU A 146 -18.67 -10.74 -3.50
CA LEU A 146 -19.18 -11.81 -2.65
C LEU A 146 -18.14 -12.24 -1.61
N LEU A 147 -18.56 -12.34 -0.37
CA LEU A 147 -17.70 -12.76 0.75
C LEU A 147 -17.98 -14.21 1.16
N GLU A 148 -19.20 -14.70 1.02
CA GLU A 148 -19.57 -16.08 1.34
C GLU A 148 -18.80 -17.05 0.44
N GLN A 149 -18.14 -18.06 1.05
CA GLN A 149 -17.36 -19.06 0.33
C GLN A 149 -18.13 -20.36 0.10
N GLY A 150 -19.32 -20.50 0.69
CA GLY A 150 -20.18 -21.68 0.55
C GLY A 150 -19.65 -22.93 1.26
N THR A 151 -18.69 -22.78 2.16
CA THR A 151 -18.09 -23.93 2.87
C THR A 151 -19.01 -24.49 3.95
N GLY A 152 -20.02 -23.73 4.38
CA GLY A 152 -20.91 -24.09 5.49
C GLY A 152 -20.22 -24.12 6.87
N SER A 153 -18.99 -23.65 6.96
CA SER A 153 -18.22 -23.59 8.21
C SER A 153 -18.64 -22.39 9.08
N ASN A 154 -18.34 -22.46 10.37
CA ASN A 154 -18.56 -21.34 11.27
C ASN A 154 -17.72 -20.10 10.88
N GLU A 155 -16.60 -20.29 10.22
CA GLU A 155 -15.73 -19.21 9.72
C GLU A 155 -16.41 -18.42 8.59
N ASP A 156 -17.23 -19.07 7.78
CA ASP A 156 -17.98 -18.47 6.68
C ASP A 156 -19.24 -17.70 7.16
N LEU A 157 -19.66 -17.92 8.42
CA LEU A 157 -20.88 -17.31 8.95
C LEU A 157 -20.82 -15.78 8.96
N SER A 158 -19.67 -15.19 9.36
CA SER A 158 -19.49 -13.73 9.37
C SER A 158 -19.57 -13.14 7.95
N SER A 159 -18.92 -13.77 7.00
CA SER A 159 -18.94 -13.36 5.57
C SER A 159 -20.36 -13.40 5.00
N ARG A 160 -21.10 -14.47 5.31
CA ARG A 160 -22.50 -14.63 4.90
C ARG A 160 -23.43 -13.60 5.52
N ILE A 161 -23.23 -13.25 6.81
CA ILE A 161 -24.03 -12.22 7.49
C ILE A 161 -23.77 -10.87 6.82
N ILE A 162 -22.52 -10.51 6.53
CA ILE A 162 -22.17 -9.26 5.82
C ILE A 162 -22.85 -9.25 4.46
N ASP A 163 -22.76 -10.32 3.71
CA ASP A 163 -23.37 -10.43 2.39
C ASP A 163 -24.91 -10.27 2.39
N LEU A 164 -25.57 -10.67 3.45
CA LEU A 164 -27.02 -10.53 3.59
C LEU A 164 -27.48 -9.15 4.07
N ILE A 165 -26.73 -8.55 5.02
CA ILE A 165 -27.17 -7.33 5.72
C ILE A 165 -26.50 -6.07 5.14
N ALA A 166 -25.21 -6.16 4.79
CA ALA A 166 -24.40 -5.04 4.33
C ALA A 166 -23.50 -5.46 3.16
N PRO A 167 -24.08 -5.81 2.00
CA PRO A 167 -23.31 -6.28 0.85
C PRO A 167 -22.32 -5.22 0.36
N ILE A 168 -21.12 -5.68 0.01
CA ILE A 168 -20.04 -4.81 -0.46
C ILE A 168 -19.97 -4.89 -1.99
N GLY A 169 -19.93 -3.73 -2.64
CA GLY A 169 -19.75 -3.61 -4.08
C GLY A 169 -18.38 -3.08 -4.49
N LYS A 170 -17.95 -3.36 -5.71
CA LYS A 170 -16.75 -2.79 -6.32
C LYS A 170 -16.89 -1.25 -6.38
N GLY A 171 -15.92 -0.53 -5.82
CA GLY A 171 -15.96 0.93 -5.73
C GLY A 171 -16.65 1.48 -4.47
N GLN A 172 -17.09 0.63 -3.57
CA GLN A 172 -17.80 1.03 -2.36
C GLN A 172 -16.86 1.58 -1.29
N ARG A 173 -17.38 2.51 -0.50
CA ARG A 173 -16.84 2.95 0.79
C ARG A 173 -17.57 2.21 1.90
N GLY A 174 -16.82 1.45 2.70
CA GLY A 174 -17.37 0.70 3.84
C GLY A 174 -16.67 1.09 5.14
N LEU A 175 -17.45 1.23 6.22
CA LEU A 175 -16.92 1.54 7.54
C LEU A 175 -17.34 0.45 8.54
N ILE A 176 -16.35 -0.18 9.18
CA ILE A 176 -16.57 -1.14 10.27
C ILE A 176 -16.39 -0.41 11.58
N VAL A 177 -17.49 -0.05 12.20
CA VAL A 177 -17.50 0.71 13.45
C VAL A 177 -17.67 -0.24 14.64
N SER A 178 -16.74 -0.21 15.58
CA SER A 178 -16.81 -1.08 16.76
C SER A 178 -16.05 -0.50 17.95
N PRO A 179 -16.41 -0.89 19.19
CA PRO A 179 -15.60 -0.59 20.34
C PRO A 179 -14.24 -1.32 20.29
N PRO A 180 -13.26 -0.92 21.10
CA PRO A 180 -12.00 -1.65 21.22
C PRO A 180 -12.24 -3.11 21.62
N LYS A 181 -11.38 -4.02 21.13
CA LYS A 181 -11.40 -5.48 21.43
C LYS A 181 -12.68 -6.22 20.97
N ALA A 182 -13.43 -5.70 20.03
CA ALA A 182 -14.65 -6.33 19.48
C ALA A 182 -14.40 -7.26 18.27
N GLY A 183 -13.14 -7.64 17.99
CA GLY A 183 -12.83 -8.56 16.89
C GLY A 183 -12.70 -7.92 15.50
N LYS A 184 -12.46 -6.60 15.39
CA LYS A 184 -12.29 -5.90 14.11
C LYS A 184 -11.23 -6.54 13.21
N THR A 185 -10.06 -6.85 13.75
CA THR A 185 -8.95 -7.45 13.02
C THR A 185 -9.32 -8.80 12.43
N LEU A 186 -10.02 -9.65 13.21
CA LEU A 186 -10.53 -10.94 12.74
C LEU A 186 -11.56 -10.77 11.60
N MET A 187 -12.43 -9.76 11.71
CA MET A 187 -13.39 -9.45 10.65
C MET A 187 -12.69 -8.99 9.38
N LEU A 188 -11.67 -8.13 9.47
CA LEU A 188 -10.87 -7.71 8.31
C LEU A 188 -10.13 -8.88 7.68
N GLN A 189 -9.56 -9.79 8.47
CA GLN A 189 -8.90 -11.01 7.98
C GLN A 189 -9.90 -11.90 7.23
N SER A 190 -11.11 -12.09 7.78
CA SER A 190 -12.17 -12.85 7.11
C SER A 190 -12.57 -12.22 5.77
N ILE A 191 -12.77 -10.90 5.74
CA ILE A 191 -13.10 -10.16 4.51
C ILE A 191 -11.95 -10.29 3.49
N ALA A 192 -10.70 -10.10 3.92
CA ALA A 192 -9.52 -10.23 3.07
C ALA A 192 -9.42 -11.63 2.44
N HIS A 193 -9.61 -12.65 3.24
CA HIS A 193 -9.57 -14.04 2.80
C HIS A 193 -10.69 -14.35 1.80
N SER A 194 -11.91 -13.92 2.11
CA SER A 194 -13.08 -14.09 1.24
C SER A 194 -12.93 -13.40 -0.11
N ILE A 195 -12.49 -12.14 -0.10
CA ILE A 195 -12.26 -11.39 -1.35
C ILE A 195 -11.23 -12.12 -2.22
N LYS A 196 -10.10 -12.54 -1.62
CA LYS A 196 -9.03 -13.16 -2.40
C LYS A 196 -9.36 -14.57 -2.87
N SER A 197 -10.23 -15.28 -2.14
CA SER A 197 -10.74 -16.59 -2.54
C SER A 197 -11.74 -16.51 -3.69
N ASN A 198 -12.69 -15.56 -3.60
CA ASN A 198 -13.79 -15.45 -4.56
C ASN A 198 -13.45 -14.59 -5.78
N ASN A 199 -12.51 -13.64 -5.62
CA ASN A 199 -12.09 -12.67 -6.66
C ASN A 199 -10.55 -12.63 -6.73
N PRO A 200 -9.90 -13.66 -7.26
CA PRO A 200 -8.44 -13.75 -7.30
C PRO A 200 -7.78 -12.66 -8.14
N GLU A 201 -8.51 -12.07 -9.09
CA GLU A 201 -8.07 -10.97 -9.95
C GLU A 201 -7.96 -9.63 -9.21
N VAL A 202 -8.68 -9.46 -8.11
CA VAL A 202 -8.69 -8.22 -7.32
C VAL A 202 -7.33 -8.00 -6.65
N GLU A 203 -6.80 -6.81 -6.81
CA GLU A 203 -5.59 -6.36 -6.12
C GLU A 203 -5.95 -5.95 -4.69
N LEU A 204 -5.59 -6.79 -3.73
CA LEU A 204 -5.89 -6.56 -2.31
C LEU A 204 -4.70 -5.94 -1.59
N ILE A 205 -4.92 -4.79 -0.97
CA ILE A 205 -3.96 -4.07 -0.15
C ILE A 205 -4.52 -3.92 1.27
N VAL A 206 -3.81 -4.41 2.26
CA VAL A 206 -4.12 -4.21 3.67
C VAL A 206 -3.20 -3.12 4.21
N LEU A 207 -3.78 -2.05 4.71
CA LEU A 207 -3.05 -0.91 5.27
C LEU A 207 -3.27 -0.84 6.78
N LEU A 208 -2.21 -1.09 7.54
CA LEU A 208 -2.21 -1.09 9.00
C LEU A 208 -1.51 0.17 9.51
N ILE A 209 -2.22 1.04 10.22
CA ILE A 209 -1.70 2.31 10.72
C ILE A 209 -1.70 2.31 12.25
N ASP A 210 -0.52 2.55 12.83
CA ASP A 210 -0.34 2.62 14.30
C ASP A 210 -0.77 1.30 14.98
N GLU A 211 -0.56 0.15 14.30
CA GLU A 211 -0.85 -1.19 14.83
C GLU A 211 0.40 -1.82 15.45
N ARG A 212 0.19 -2.90 16.20
CA ARG A 212 1.28 -3.62 16.86
C ARG A 212 2.07 -4.51 15.89
N PRO A 213 3.40 -4.65 16.04
CA PRO A 213 4.21 -5.49 15.16
C PRO A 213 3.75 -6.95 15.08
N GLU A 214 3.24 -7.51 16.19
CA GLU A 214 2.69 -8.86 16.22
C GLU A 214 1.42 -9.00 15.36
N GLU A 215 0.52 -8.00 15.37
CA GLU A 215 -0.70 -7.97 14.53
C GLU A 215 -0.33 -7.82 13.04
N VAL A 216 0.68 -7.03 12.74
CA VAL A 216 1.23 -6.90 11.37
C VAL A 216 1.78 -8.25 10.88
N THR A 217 2.53 -8.94 11.73
CA THR A 217 3.10 -10.25 11.39
C THR A 217 2.02 -11.29 11.15
N GLU A 218 0.99 -11.32 11.98
CA GLU A 218 -0.15 -12.22 11.83
C GLU A 218 -0.90 -11.95 10.53
N MET A 219 -1.23 -10.69 10.25
CA MET A 219 -1.90 -10.28 9.01
C MET A 219 -1.10 -10.68 7.78
N SER A 220 0.22 -10.46 7.79
CA SER A 220 1.11 -10.80 6.68
C SER A 220 1.21 -12.31 6.42
N ARG A 221 0.98 -13.14 7.44
CA ARG A 221 0.99 -14.60 7.30
C ARG A 221 -0.35 -15.17 6.84
N THR A 222 -1.46 -14.53 7.23
CA THR A 222 -2.82 -15.03 6.98
C THR A 222 -3.40 -14.51 5.67
N VAL A 223 -3.08 -13.28 5.27
CA VAL A 223 -3.70 -12.65 4.11
C VAL A 223 -2.86 -12.84 2.85
N LYS A 224 -3.46 -13.35 1.80
CA LYS A 224 -2.88 -13.44 0.44
C LYS A 224 -3.09 -12.11 -0.29
N GLY A 225 -2.37 -11.08 0.12
CA GLY A 225 -2.43 -9.73 -0.47
C GLY A 225 -1.19 -8.93 -0.07
N GLU A 226 -1.11 -7.70 -0.53
CA GLU A 226 -0.05 -6.80 -0.11
C GLU A 226 -0.39 -6.22 1.27
N VAL A 227 0.43 -6.51 2.28
CA VAL A 227 0.28 -5.95 3.63
C VAL A 227 1.31 -4.84 3.81
N VAL A 228 0.82 -3.64 4.01
CA VAL A 228 1.62 -2.44 4.23
C VAL A 228 1.31 -1.91 5.62
N ALA A 229 2.32 -1.70 6.42
CA ALA A 229 2.14 -1.30 7.80
C ALA A 229 3.05 -0.13 8.21
N SER A 230 2.56 0.64 9.14
CA SER A 230 3.36 1.56 9.94
C SER A 230 2.98 1.37 11.39
N THR A 231 3.91 0.82 12.20
CA THR A 231 3.69 0.37 13.56
C THR A 231 3.69 1.52 14.57
N PHE A 232 3.18 1.29 15.78
CA PHE A 232 2.97 2.32 16.79
C PHE A 232 4.26 3.00 17.28
N ASP A 233 5.40 2.38 17.09
CA ASP A 233 6.74 2.90 17.42
C ASP A 233 7.28 3.88 16.36
N GLU A 234 6.64 3.97 15.19
CA GLU A 234 7.01 4.91 14.13
C GLU A 234 6.35 6.30 14.33
N PRO A 235 6.98 7.37 13.85
CA PRO A 235 6.42 8.72 13.99
C PRO A 235 5.17 8.93 13.12
N PRO A 236 4.23 9.83 13.50
CA PRO A 236 3.02 10.13 12.75
C PRO A 236 3.25 10.52 11.28
N SER A 237 4.36 11.17 10.97
CA SER A 237 4.76 11.52 9.60
C SER A 237 4.93 10.28 8.72
N ARG A 238 5.39 9.18 9.31
CA ARG A 238 5.55 7.90 8.62
C ARG A 238 4.20 7.26 8.29
N HIS A 239 3.24 7.29 9.23
CA HIS A 239 1.87 6.83 9.01
C HIS A 239 1.24 7.54 7.80
N VAL A 240 1.39 8.86 7.75
CA VAL A 240 0.91 9.69 6.64
C VAL A 240 1.60 9.35 5.32
N GLN A 241 2.92 9.16 5.33
CA GLN A 241 3.69 8.81 4.13
C GLN A 241 3.23 7.48 3.54
N VAL A 242 3.08 6.45 4.38
CA VAL A 242 2.65 5.12 3.97
C VAL A 242 1.25 5.15 3.37
N ALA A 243 0.30 5.82 4.05
CA ALA A 243 -1.06 5.96 3.55
C ALA A 243 -1.10 6.68 2.18
N ASN A 244 -0.31 7.74 2.02
CA ASN A 244 -0.21 8.45 0.74
C ASN A 244 0.40 7.58 -0.37
N MET A 245 1.37 6.71 -0.05
CA MET A 245 1.93 5.79 -1.04
C MET A 245 0.91 4.75 -1.49
N VAL A 246 0.18 4.17 -0.55
CA VAL A 246 -0.85 3.16 -0.82
C VAL A 246 -1.96 3.73 -1.69
N ILE A 247 -2.51 4.89 -1.36
CA ILE A 247 -3.61 5.47 -2.14
C ILE A 247 -3.16 5.86 -3.55
N GLU A 248 -1.96 6.41 -3.73
CA GLU A 248 -1.45 6.75 -5.05
C GLU A 248 -1.17 5.49 -5.88
N LYS A 249 -0.61 4.43 -5.28
CA LYS A 249 -0.47 3.14 -5.95
C LYS A 249 -1.81 2.57 -6.40
N ALA A 250 -2.81 2.56 -5.50
CA ALA A 250 -4.14 2.09 -5.82
C ALA A 250 -4.76 2.84 -7.01
N LYS A 251 -4.67 4.17 -7.03
CA LYS A 251 -5.13 4.98 -8.17
C LYS A 251 -4.41 4.60 -9.48
N ARG A 252 -3.09 4.37 -9.43
CA ARG A 252 -2.32 3.94 -10.63
C ARG A 252 -2.80 2.59 -11.16
N LEU A 253 -3.06 1.62 -10.26
CA LEU A 253 -3.61 0.32 -10.65
C LEU A 253 -4.99 0.44 -11.30
N VAL A 254 -5.85 1.29 -10.75
CA VAL A 254 -7.19 1.55 -11.30
C VAL A 254 -7.13 2.25 -12.67
N GLU A 255 -6.18 3.17 -12.92
CA GLU A 255 -5.93 3.74 -14.26
C GLU A 255 -5.60 2.66 -15.31
N HIS A 256 -5.13 1.49 -14.88
CA HIS A 256 -4.91 0.29 -15.67
C HIS A 256 -6.09 -0.69 -15.63
N LYS A 257 -7.28 -0.21 -15.29
CA LYS A 257 -8.55 -0.97 -15.26
C LYS A 257 -8.54 -2.16 -14.29
N LYS A 258 -7.71 -2.11 -13.24
CA LYS A 258 -7.70 -3.12 -12.20
C LYS A 258 -8.70 -2.79 -11.11
N ASP A 259 -9.31 -3.82 -10.54
CA ASP A 259 -10.13 -3.70 -9.35
C ASP A 259 -9.23 -3.78 -8.12
N VAL A 260 -9.26 -2.74 -7.30
CA VAL A 260 -8.41 -2.61 -6.12
C VAL A 260 -9.28 -2.53 -4.87
N VAL A 261 -8.94 -3.31 -3.86
CA VAL A 261 -9.55 -3.22 -2.53
C VAL A 261 -8.49 -2.82 -1.51
N ILE A 262 -8.76 -1.76 -0.76
CA ILE A 262 -7.95 -1.35 0.39
C ILE A 262 -8.73 -1.69 1.66
N LEU A 263 -8.13 -2.49 2.54
CA LEU A 263 -8.61 -2.71 3.90
C LEU A 263 -7.75 -1.87 4.84
N LEU A 264 -8.34 -0.90 5.52
CA LEU A 264 -7.62 0.05 6.39
C LEU A 264 -7.92 -0.19 7.87
N ASP A 265 -6.93 -0.54 8.66
CA ASP A 265 -7.00 -0.56 10.11
C ASP A 265 -6.00 0.44 10.70
N SER A 266 -6.41 1.61 11.20
CA SER A 266 -7.76 2.17 11.23
C SER A 266 -7.76 3.62 10.71
N ILE A 267 -8.91 4.06 10.20
CA ILE A 267 -9.08 5.45 9.76
C ILE A 267 -9.01 6.43 10.94
N THR A 268 -9.41 6.01 12.13
CA THR A 268 -9.29 6.79 13.37
C THR A 268 -7.85 7.15 13.68
N ARG A 269 -6.94 6.15 13.59
CA ARG A 269 -5.50 6.36 13.84
C ARG A 269 -4.86 7.15 12.72
N LEU A 270 -5.26 6.93 11.48
CA LEU A 270 -4.83 7.73 10.35
C LEU A 270 -5.22 9.22 10.54
N GLY A 271 -6.45 9.49 10.97
CA GLY A 271 -6.91 10.84 11.29
C GLY A 271 -6.08 11.51 12.38
N ARG A 272 -5.72 10.78 13.43
CA ARG A 272 -4.82 11.27 14.50
C ARG A 272 -3.42 11.57 13.97
N ALA A 273 -2.87 10.72 13.11
CA ALA A 273 -1.57 10.96 12.50
C ALA A 273 -1.56 12.24 11.65
N TYR A 274 -2.58 12.45 10.84
CA TYR A 274 -2.72 13.71 10.09
C TYR A 274 -2.86 14.91 11.02
N ASN A 275 -3.63 14.80 12.12
CA ASN A 275 -3.76 15.87 13.11
C ASN A 275 -2.41 16.25 13.73
N SER A 276 -1.56 15.27 14.00
CA SER A 276 -0.24 15.52 14.60
C SER A 276 0.76 16.14 13.61
N VAL A 277 0.62 15.90 12.31
CA VAL A 277 1.53 16.39 11.27
C VAL A 277 1.08 17.74 10.69
N GLN A 278 -0.22 18.05 10.77
CA GLN A 278 -0.78 19.27 10.21
C GLN A 278 -0.31 20.50 11.02
N PRO A 279 0.10 21.61 10.37
CA PRO A 279 0.29 22.87 11.05
C PRO A 279 -0.99 23.32 11.76
N ALA A 280 -0.88 23.78 12.99
CA ALA A 280 -2.03 24.24 13.76
C ALA A 280 -2.76 25.40 13.06
N SER A 281 -4.05 25.24 12.76
CA SER A 281 -4.87 26.31 12.17
C SER A 281 -5.37 27.31 13.21
N GLY A 282 -5.23 27.01 14.49
CA GLY A 282 -5.81 27.78 15.60
C GLY A 282 -7.31 27.53 15.81
N LYS A 283 -7.94 26.72 14.98
CA LYS A 283 -9.37 26.34 15.10
C LYS A 283 -9.44 24.86 15.49
N ILE A 284 -9.70 24.62 16.78
CA ILE A 284 -9.79 23.26 17.33
C ILE A 284 -11.27 22.87 17.43
N LEU A 285 -11.62 21.73 16.86
CA LEU A 285 -12.90 21.05 17.00
C LEU A 285 -12.96 20.28 18.32
N SER A 286 -14.13 19.71 18.65
CA SER A 286 -14.27 18.80 19.78
C SER A 286 -13.26 17.65 19.73
N GLY A 287 -12.70 17.27 20.88
CA GLY A 287 -11.70 16.20 20.97
C GLY A 287 -10.27 16.56 20.56
N GLY A 288 -9.93 17.86 20.47
CA GLY A 288 -8.56 18.30 20.21
C GLY A 288 -8.10 18.14 18.74
N VAL A 289 -9.06 18.04 17.82
CA VAL A 289 -8.80 17.87 16.38
C VAL A 289 -8.76 19.22 15.69
N ASP A 290 -7.70 19.51 14.95
CA ASP A 290 -7.62 20.71 14.09
C ASP A 290 -8.68 20.61 12.97
N SER A 291 -9.33 21.73 12.64
CA SER A 291 -10.41 21.77 11.62
C SER A 291 -9.95 21.27 10.24
N ASN A 292 -8.66 21.39 9.93
CA ASN A 292 -8.10 20.97 8.63
C ASN A 292 -7.55 19.53 8.66
N ALA A 293 -7.44 18.93 9.84
CA ALA A 293 -6.78 17.63 10.01
C ALA A 293 -7.53 16.47 9.32
N LEU A 294 -8.86 16.55 9.25
CA LEU A 294 -9.70 15.50 8.67
C LEU A 294 -9.84 15.59 7.15
N GLU A 295 -9.44 16.68 6.51
CA GLU A 295 -9.58 16.85 5.06
C GLU A 295 -8.85 15.76 4.27
N ARG A 296 -7.63 15.41 4.64
CA ARG A 296 -6.85 14.38 3.95
C ARG A 296 -7.35 12.96 4.18
N PRO A 297 -7.72 12.54 5.42
CA PRO A 297 -8.42 11.27 5.64
C PRO A 297 -9.73 11.15 4.87
N LYS A 298 -10.54 12.22 4.81
CA LYS A 298 -11.76 12.28 4.00
C LYS A 298 -11.48 12.08 2.51
N ARG A 299 -10.46 12.75 1.97
CA ARG A 299 -10.01 12.58 0.58
C ARG A 299 -9.50 11.17 0.30
N PHE A 300 -8.80 10.56 1.27
CA PHE A 300 -8.36 9.17 1.17
C PHE A 300 -9.57 8.23 1.04
N PHE A 301 -10.51 8.32 1.98
CA PHE A 301 -11.70 7.49 1.99
C PHE A 301 -12.65 7.80 0.82
N GLY A 302 -12.83 9.08 0.50
CA GLY A 302 -13.61 9.56 -0.63
C GLY A 302 -13.02 9.25 -2.02
N ALA A 303 -11.80 8.73 -2.09
CA ALA A 303 -11.23 8.27 -3.35
C ALA A 303 -11.90 6.97 -3.86
N ALA A 304 -12.55 6.18 -2.99
CA ALA A 304 -13.23 4.98 -3.42
C ALA A 304 -14.37 5.30 -4.41
N ARG A 305 -14.36 4.61 -5.56
CA ARG A 305 -15.39 4.73 -6.62
C ARG A 305 -15.32 3.57 -7.60
N ASN A 306 -16.44 3.24 -8.20
CA ASN A 306 -16.52 2.42 -9.39
C ASN A 306 -16.43 3.32 -10.63
N LEU A 307 -15.94 2.81 -11.75
CA LEU A 307 -15.60 3.63 -12.92
C LEU A 307 -16.21 3.05 -14.21
N GLU A 308 -16.71 3.94 -15.07
CA GLU A 308 -17.32 3.55 -16.35
C GLU A 308 -16.30 2.97 -17.33
N GLU A 309 -15.08 3.50 -17.32
CA GLU A 309 -13.99 3.07 -18.20
C GLU A 309 -13.38 1.71 -17.79
N GLY A 310 -13.82 1.15 -16.65
CA GLY A 310 -13.38 -0.10 -16.05
C GLY A 310 -12.37 0.11 -14.92
N GLY A 311 -12.31 -0.88 -14.04
CA GLY A 311 -11.58 -0.81 -12.78
C GLY A 311 -12.37 -0.14 -11.67
N SER A 312 -12.03 -0.44 -10.45
CA SER A 312 -12.67 0.11 -9.26
C SER A 312 -11.70 0.28 -8.09
N LEU A 313 -11.99 1.22 -7.23
CA LEU A 313 -11.31 1.37 -5.94
C LEU A 313 -12.32 1.23 -4.82
N THR A 314 -12.24 0.14 -4.08
CA THR A 314 -13.06 -0.13 -2.89
C THR A 314 -12.23 0.14 -1.64
N ILE A 315 -12.76 0.85 -0.66
CA ILE A 315 -12.07 1.10 0.60
C ILE A 315 -12.98 0.68 1.75
N ILE A 316 -12.52 -0.29 2.55
CA ILE A 316 -13.17 -0.72 3.78
C ILE A 316 -12.25 -0.35 4.92
N ALA A 317 -12.73 0.52 5.81
CA ALA A 317 -11.94 1.01 6.92
C ALA A 317 -12.55 0.61 8.26
N THR A 318 -11.72 0.39 9.27
CA THR A 318 -12.19 0.27 10.64
C THR A 318 -12.18 1.64 11.33
N ALA A 319 -13.17 1.87 12.17
CA ALA A 319 -13.24 3.03 13.03
C ALA A 319 -13.53 2.62 14.48
N LEU A 320 -12.90 3.32 15.42
CA LEU A 320 -13.11 3.12 16.85
C LEU A 320 -14.25 4.01 17.34
N VAL A 321 -15.25 3.43 17.99
CA VAL A 321 -16.28 4.18 18.74
C VAL A 321 -15.62 4.89 19.92
N GLU A 322 -16.25 5.96 20.42
CA GLU A 322 -15.77 6.76 21.56
C GLU A 322 -14.51 7.59 21.31
N THR A 323 -14.15 7.75 20.04
CA THR A 323 -13.16 8.74 19.66
C THR A 323 -13.90 9.91 19.01
N CYS A 324 -13.66 11.14 19.42
CA CYS A 324 -14.33 12.33 18.87
C CYS A 324 -14.21 12.46 17.34
N LEU A 325 -13.32 11.72 16.71
CA LEU A 325 -13.09 11.74 15.26
C LEU A 325 -14.23 11.14 14.42
N LEU A 326 -14.96 10.16 14.96
CA LEU A 326 -16.06 9.51 14.23
C LEU A 326 -17.19 10.50 13.92
N TYR A 327 -17.54 11.34 14.91
CA TYR A 327 -18.65 12.29 14.79
C TYR A 327 -18.31 13.57 14.01
N THR A 328 -17.06 13.79 13.69
CA THR A 328 -16.59 14.96 12.92
C THR A 328 -16.19 14.62 11.48
N SER A 329 -16.35 13.36 11.08
CA SER A 329 -15.99 12.85 9.76
C SER A 329 -17.21 12.65 8.89
N ASP A 330 -17.20 13.15 7.65
CA ASP A 330 -18.26 12.87 6.65
C ASP A 330 -18.41 11.36 6.36
N ALA A 331 -17.36 10.56 6.66
CA ALA A 331 -17.44 9.12 6.59
C ALA A 331 -18.47 8.51 7.56
N ALA A 332 -18.79 9.20 8.66
CA ALA A 332 -19.87 8.82 9.57
C ALA A 332 -21.24 9.11 8.97
N ASP A 333 -21.39 10.20 8.27
CA ASP A 333 -22.65 10.60 7.62
C ASP A 333 -22.96 9.67 6.44
N ASP A 334 -21.95 9.29 5.65
CA ASP A 334 -22.10 8.32 4.55
C ASP A 334 -22.52 6.93 5.05
N SER A 335 -22.19 6.56 6.31
CA SER A 335 -22.56 5.27 6.88
C SER A 335 -23.97 5.24 7.49
N LEU A 336 -24.54 6.40 7.81
CA LEU A 336 -25.89 6.55 8.38
C LEU A 336 -26.96 6.85 7.31
N GLY A 337 -26.55 7.14 6.10
CA GLY A 337 -27.41 7.44 4.95
C GLY A 337 -27.86 6.18 4.20
N VAL A 338 -28.48 5.22 4.88
CA VAL A 338 -29.18 4.09 4.27
C VAL A 338 -30.68 4.28 4.40
#